data_623c6dc5cc0aecff2c343dd44e64abd8
#
_entry.id   623c6dc5cc0aecff2c343dd44e64abd8
#
_cell.length_a   1.000
_cell.length_b   1.000
_cell.length_c   1.000
_cell.angle_alpha   90.00
_cell.angle_beta   90.00
_cell.angle_gamma   90.00
#
_symmetry.space_group_name_H-M   'P 1'
#
loop_
_entity.id
_entity.type
_entity.pdbx_description
1 polymer ?
#
loop_
_entity_poly.entity_id
_entity_poly.type
_entity_poly.pdbx_seq_one_letter_code
_entity_poly.pdbx_strand_id
1 'polypeptide(L)'
;MAVGMKKRNVTVRWPMGLHLLPATGLARLTQTFRSKIRLSLGSHVADASSVLSILILCASLNAVLEIEATGDDEHEALRAVEAYFDSPDREA
;
A
#
# COMPACT_ATOMS: atom_id res chain seq x y z
N MET A 1 1.17 19.73 -18.07
CA MET A 1 2.18 18.85 -17.55
C MET A 1 1.59 17.48 -17.24
N ALA A 2 2.29 16.45 -17.64
CA ALA A 2 1.81 15.10 -17.39
C ALA A 2 1.88 14.75 -15.90
N VAL A 3 0.92 13.95 -15.45
CA VAL A 3 0.94 13.38 -14.12
C VAL A 3 2.08 12.38 -14.09
N GLY A 4 2.99 12.54 -13.16
CA GLY A 4 4.11 11.63 -13.01
C GLY A 4 3.74 10.47 -12.12
N MET A 5 4.58 9.46 -12.18
CA MET A 5 4.46 8.31 -11.30
C MET A 5 5.33 8.58 -10.07
N LYS A 6 4.78 8.43 -8.88
CA LYS A 6 5.50 8.61 -7.63
C LYS A 6 5.71 7.28 -6.95
N LYS A 7 6.91 7.06 -6.42
CA LYS A 7 7.28 5.81 -5.77
C LYS A 7 7.89 6.05 -4.41
N ARG A 8 7.63 5.14 -3.49
CA ARG A 8 8.23 5.13 -2.15
C ARG A 8 8.36 3.69 -1.68
N ASN A 9 9.27 3.45 -0.77
CA ASN A 9 9.39 2.14 -0.14
C ASN A 9 8.77 2.19 1.25
N VAL A 10 8.08 1.12 1.60
CA VAL A 10 7.53 0.94 2.95
C VAL A 10 7.90 -0.44 3.45
N THR A 11 7.94 -0.60 4.77
CA THR A 11 8.26 -1.88 5.40
C THR A 11 7.03 -2.40 6.12
N VAL A 12 6.75 -3.68 5.95
CA VAL A 12 5.66 -4.34 6.66
C VAL A 12 6.06 -4.47 8.12
N ARG A 13 5.25 -3.89 9.01
CA ARG A 13 5.57 -3.86 10.44
C ARG A 13 4.60 -4.66 11.31
N TRP A 14 3.59 -5.27 10.70
CA TRP A 14 2.66 -6.12 11.46
C TRP A 14 3.28 -7.49 11.67
N PRO A 15 3.25 -8.00 12.92
CA PRO A 15 3.88 -9.30 13.23
C PRO A 15 3.38 -10.43 12.34
N MET A 16 2.12 -10.40 11.95
CA MET A 16 1.54 -11.44 11.09
C MET A 16 1.60 -11.07 9.61
N GLY A 17 2.37 -10.05 9.26
CA GLY A 17 2.48 -9.59 7.90
C GLY A 17 1.26 -8.79 7.45
N LEU A 18 1.18 -8.56 6.16
CA LEU A 18 0.08 -7.80 5.57
C LEU A 18 -1.12 -8.73 5.35
N HIS A 19 -1.68 -9.19 6.46
CA HIS A 19 -2.80 -10.13 6.46
C HIS A 19 -4.15 -9.41 6.32
N LEU A 20 -5.24 -10.13 6.56
CA LEU A 20 -6.58 -9.64 6.26
C LEU A 20 -6.93 -8.29 6.89
N LEU A 21 -6.60 -8.10 8.17
CA LEU A 21 -6.96 -6.84 8.83
C LEU A 21 -6.24 -5.63 8.25
N PRO A 22 -4.89 -5.60 8.22
CA PRO A 22 -4.23 -4.46 7.61
C PRO A 22 -4.47 -4.34 6.11
N ALA A 23 -4.69 -5.45 5.40
CA ALA A 23 -5.02 -5.39 3.99
C ALA A 23 -6.37 -4.72 3.76
N THR A 24 -7.35 -5.02 4.60
CA THR A 24 -8.67 -4.40 4.50
C THR A 24 -8.60 -2.90 4.77
N GLY A 25 -7.87 -2.51 5.80
CA GLY A 25 -7.69 -1.09 6.12
C GLY A 25 -6.98 -0.35 5.00
N LEU A 26 -5.94 -0.97 4.42
CA LEU A 26 -5.20 -0.37 3.33
C LEU A 26 -6.08 -0.17 2.11
N ALA A 27 -6.86 -1.20 1.74
CA ALA A 27 -7.74 -1.09 0.59
C ALA A 27 -8.77 0.02 0.77
N ARG A 28 -9.34 0.14 1.97
CA ARG A 28 -10.29 1.22 2.26
C ARG A 28 -9.64 2.59 2.11
N LEU A 29 -8.42 2.72 2.62
CA LEU A 29 -7.69 3.98 2.54
C LEU A 29 -7.43 4.36 1.10
N THR A 30 -6.91 3.43 0.31
CA THR A 30 -6.55 3.73 -1.08
C THR A 30 -7.77 4.04 -1.94
N GLN A 31 -8.92 3.47 -1.61
CA GLN A 31 -10.17 3.74 -2.33
C GLN A 31 -10.66 5.18 -2.15
N THR A 32 -10.13 5.91 -1.19
CA THR A 32 -10.52 7.32 -0.98
C THR A 32 -9.80 8.27 -1.92
N PHE A 33 -8.79 7.78 -2.65
CA PHE A 33 -8.01 8.60 -3.57
C PHE A 33 -8.39 8.33 -5.02
N ARG A 34 -8.13 9.30 -5.88
CA ARG A 34 -8.35 9.14 -7.32
C ARG A 34 -7.21 8.41 -7.99
N SER A 35 -6.03 8.51 -7.41
CA SER A 35 -4.83 7.88 -7.96
C SER A 35 -4.95 6.37 -7.95
N LYS A 36 -4.31 5.75 -8.94
CA LYS A 36 -4.06 4.31 -8.91
C LYS A 36 -2.87 4.06 -8.03
N ILE A 37 -3.02 3.13 -7.09
CA ILE A 37 -1.97 2.81 -6.14
C ILE A 37 -1.66 1.33 -6.25
N ARG A 38 -0.37 1.03 -6.43
CA ARG A 38 0.11 -0.35 -6.54
C ARG A 38 1.15 -0.62 -5.49
N LEU A 39 1.19 -1.88 -5.07
CA LEU A 39 2.24 -2.38 -4.17
C LEU A 39 3.03 -3.41 -4.95
N SER A 40 4.35 -3.35 -4.83
CA SER A 40 5.21 -4.35 -5.49
C SER A 40 6.11 -5.02 -4.47
N LEU A 41 6.20 -6.35 -4.56
CA LEU A 41 7.13 -7.14 -3.77
C LEU A 41 7.89 -8.02 -4.76
N GLY A 42 9.15 -7.64 -5.03
CA GLY A 42 9.91 -8.30 -6.07
C GLY A 42 9.23 -8.08 -7.42
N SER A 43 8.91 -9.17 -8.11
CA SER A 43 8.25 -9.10 -9.41
C SER A 43 6.72 -9.14 -9.33
N HIS A 44 6.18 -9.26 -8.10
CA HIS A 44 4.73 -9.34 -7.91
C HIS A 44 4.16 -7.97 -7.63
N VAL A 45 3.08 -7.64 -8.33
CA VAL A 45 2.41 -6.34 -8.21
C VAL A 45 0.96 -6.56 -7.80
N ALA A 46 0.50 -5.76 -6.83
CA ALA A 46 -0.87 -5.81 -6.36
C ALA A 46 -1.55 -4.47 -6.53
N ASP A 47 -2.86 -4.52 -6.78
CA ASP A 47 -3.71 -3.34 -6.75
C ASP A 47 -4.04 -3.04 -5.29
N ALA A 48 -3.59 -1.89 -4.79
CA ALA A 48 -3.76 -1.56 -3.38
C ALA A 48 -5.20 -1.24 -2.99
N SER A 49 -6.12 -1.17 -3.94
CA SER A 49 -7.54 -0.97 -3.66
C SER A 49 -8.31 -2.29 -3.57
N SER A 50 -7.64 -3.41 -3.77
CA SER A 50 -8.24 -4.74 -3.73
C SER A 50 -7.66 -5.57 -2.60
N VAL A 51 -8.48 -5.93 -1.62
CA VAL A 51 -8.03 -6.75 -0.50
C VAL A 51 -7.44 -8.07 -0.99
N LEU A 52 -8.11 -8.72 -1.93
CA LEU A 52 -7.63 -10.00 -2.44
C LEU A 52 -6.28 -9.86 -3.13
N SER A 53 -6.11 -8.81 -3.93
CA SER A 53 -4.85 -8.55 -4.62
C SER A 53 -3.71 -8.35 -3.62
N ILE A 54 -3.97 -7.60 -2.55
CA ILE A 54 -2.98 -7.36 -1.49
C ILE A 54 -2.61 -8.67 -0.80
N LEU A 55 -3.61 -9.50 -0.48
CA LEU A 55 -3.36 -10.76 0.22
C LEU A 55 -2.50 -11.71 -0.60
N ILE A 56 -2.66 -11.70 -1.92
CA ILE A 56 -1.88 -12.58 -2.81
C ILE A 56 -0.39 -12.25 -2.77
N LEU A 57 -0.01 -11.03 -2.40
CA LEU A 57 1.40 -10.70 -2.25
C LEU A 57 2.09 -11.50 -1.16
N CYS A 58 1.34 -11.94 -0.15
CA CYS A 58 1.89 -12.68 0.99
C CYS A 58 3.06 -11.95 1.65
N ALA A 59 2.98 -10.64 1.76
CA ALA A 59 4.06 -9.85 2.34
C ALA A 59 4.15 -10.09 3.84
N SER A 60 5.29 -10.60 4.30
CA SER A 60 5.50 -10.93 5.70
C SER A 60 6.16 -9.79 6.46
N LEU A 61 6.27 -9.95 7.78
CA LEU A 61 6.94 -8.98 8.62
C LEU A 61 8.33 -8.66 8.07
N ASN A 62 8.67 -7.40 8.04
CA ASN A 62 9.93 -6.84 7.56
C ASN A 62 10.09 -6.84 6.03
N ALA A 63 9.11 -7.34 5.28
CA ALA A 63 9.16 -7.22 3.83
C ALA A 63 9.15 -5.74 3.44
N VAL A 64 9.93 -5.40 2.44
CA VAL A 64 9.97 -4.04 1.90
C VAL A 64 9.17 -4.03 0.61
N LEU A 65 8.14 -3.20 0.57
CA LEU A 65 7.30 -3.04 -0.60
C LEU A 65 7.57 -1.71 -1.25
N GLU A 66 7.47 -1.67 -2.57
CA GLU A 66 7.47 -0.40 -3.28
C GLU A 66 6.02 0.01 -3.50
N ILE A 67 5.70 1.25 -3.13
CA ILE A 67 4.40 1.85 -3.40
C ILE A 67 4.53 2.74 -4.61
N GLU A 68 3.57 2.63 -5.52
CA GLU A 68 3.54 3.45 -6.71
C GLU A 68 2.17 4.09 -6.81
N ALA A 69 2.12 5.41 -6.98
CA ALA A 69 0.86 6.12 -7.16
C ALA A 69 0.90 6.97 -8.41
N THR A 70 -0.18 6.95 -9.16
CA THR A 70 -0.32 7.73 -10.39
C THR A 70 -1.71 8.35 -10.42
N GLY A 71 -1.78 9.66 -10.49
CA GLY A 71 -3.07 10.37 -10.55
C GLY A 71 -2.97 11.77 -10.02
N ASP A 72 -4.11 12.45 -9.98
CA ASP A 72 -4.18 13.87 -9.58
C ASP A 72 -3.72 14.08 -8.14
N ASP A 73 -4.02 13.14 -7.26
CA ASP A 73 -3.72 13.24 -5.84
C ASP A 73 -2.61 12.26 -5.41
N GLU A 74 -1.68 11.97 -6.32
CA GLU A 74 -0.66 10.95 -6.07
C GLU A 74 0.23 11.27 -4.86
N HIS A 75 0.53 12.53 -4.61
CA HIS A 75 1.35 12.91 -3.46
C HIS A 75 0.65 12.62 -2.15
N GLU A 76 -0.61 13.04 -2.05
CA GLU A 76 -1.41 12.80 -0.84
C GLU A 76 -1.63 11.30 -0.64
N ALA A 77 -1.86 10.59 -1.73
CA ALA A 77 -2.06 9.14 -1.66
C ALA A 77 -0.83 8.44 -1.11
N LEU A 78 0.36 8.78 -1.61
CA LEU A 78 1.60 8.19 -1.12
C LEU A 78 1.83 8.48 0.35
N ARG A 79 1.63 9.73 0.77
CA ARG A 79 1.78 10.08 2.17
C ARG A 79 0.85 9.29 3.06
N ALA A 80 -0.40 9.14 2.63
CA ALA A 80 -1.37 8.40 3.41
C ALA A 80 -0.98 6.93 3.55
N VAL A 81 -0.50 6.33 2.48
CA VAL A 81 -0.08 4.92 2.52
C VAL A 81 1.18 4.76 3.37
N GLU A 82 2.15 5.66 3.23
CA GLU A 82 3.33 5.62 4.08
C GLU A 82 2.96 5.71 5.55
N ALA A 83 2.08 6.63 5.90
CA ALA A 83 1.62 6.79 7.29
C ALA A 83 0.91 5.53 7.78
N TYR A 84 0.15 4.89 6.91
CA TYR A 84 -0.55 3.66 7.25
C TYR A 84 0.44 2.55 7.64
N PHE A 85 1.50 2.39 6.86
CA PHE A 85 2.53 1.38 7.15
C PHE A 85 3.35 1.72 8.40
N ASP A 86 3.43 3.00 8.75
CA ASP A 86 4.15 3.44 9.95
C ASP A 86 3.30 3.35 11.22
N SER A 87 2.05 2.93 11.13
CA SER A 87 1.13 2.87 12.27
C SER A 87 0.57 1.46 12.45
N PRO A 88 1.42 0.47 12.73
CA PRO A 88 0.99 -0.92 12.76
C PRO A 88 0.01 -1.26 13.90
N ASP A 89 -0.02 -0.47 14.95
CA ASP A 89 -0.95 -0.70 16.06
C ASP A 89 -2.39 -0.39 15.72
N ARG A 90 -2.63 0.25 14.57
CA ARG A 90 -3.98 0.55 14.13
C ARG A 90 -4.80 -0.70 13.81
N GLU A 91 -4.15 -1.80 13.59
CA GLU A 91 -4.84 -3.03 13.28
C GLU A 91 -5.26 -3.82 14.52
N ALA A 92 -4.85 -3.39 15.64
CA ALA A 92 -5.08 -4.11 16.91
C ALA A 92 -6.54 -4.45 17.22
#